data_3b5b939c4bf830dbfdfc49b5f66d6c39
#
_entry.id   3b5b939c4bf830dbfdfc49b5f66d6c39
#
_cell.length_a   1.000
_cell.length_b   1.000
_cell.length_c   1.000
_cell.angle_alpha   90.00
_cell.angle_beta   90.00
_cell.angle_gamma   90.00
#
_symmetry.space_group_name_H-M   'P 1'
#
loop_
_entity.id
_entity.type
_entity.pdbx_description
1 polymer ?
#
loop_
_entity_poly.entity_id
_entity_poly.type
_entity_poly.pdbx_seq_one_letter_code
_entity_poly.pdbx_strand_id
1 'polypeptide(L)'
;MLTPTLGLRSAVTVSLTASAVLAGGLFAGQAQAAPAVPSITAPGGFVMNNGTGTTLFGKAADTRRSTGSTTKIMTAKVVLSQRGLNLDSKVTIQKAYSDYIVSKNASSARLIVGDKVTVRQLLYGLMLPSGCDAAYALADKFGTGTTRAARVKSFIGKMNDEARKLGLRNTHFDSFDGISSGQNYSTPRDLTKIASSAMKDSTFRTIVKTKSTKQKVTTKTGGYRYMSWTNTNKLLSTYSGAIGVKTGSGPQAKYCLVFAATRGSKTVIGTVLASPSEANRAADVKKLLDYGFAR
;
A
#
# COMPACT_ATOMS: atom_id res chain seq x y z
N MET A 1 9.47 40.06 107.83
CA MET A 1 8.10 39.81 108.33
C MET A 1 7.24 39.34 107.11
N LEU A 2 6.75 38.16 107.19
CA LEU A 2 5.61 37.61 106.45
C LEU A 2 5.61 37.66 104.97
N THR A 3 5.88 36.52 104.43
CA THR A 3 5.48 36.00 103.09
C THR A 3 3.99 35.81 103.02
N PRO A 4 3.39 35.87 101.81
CA PRO A 4 2.57 34.76 101.45
C PRO A 4 2.88 34.19 100.00
N THR A 5 2.77 32.90 99.94
CA THR A 5 2.85 32.00 98.89
C THR A 5 1.73 32.21 97.82
N LEU A 6 2.07 32.21 96.59
CA LEU A 6 1.10 32.09 95.47
C LEU A 6 1.27 30.72 94.73
N GLY A 7 0.19 30.00 94.74
CA GLY A 7 0.12 28.70 94.12
C GLY A 7 0.08 28.71 92.59
N LEU A 8 0.82 27.81 92.04
CA LEU A 8 0.91 27.54 90.59
C LEU A 8 -0.24 26.71 90.16
N ARG A 9 -1.11 27.20 89.27
CA ARG A 9 -2.12 26.43 88.57
C ARG A 9 -1.56 25.95 87.29
N SER A 10 -1.41 24.65 87.16
CA SER A 10 -1.00 23.99 85.88
C SER A 10 -2.19 24.00 84.92
N ALA A 11 -2.00 24.63 83.74
CA ALA A 11 -2.89 24.56 82.65
C ALA A 11 -2.47 23.37 81.78
N VAL A 12 -3.36 22.41 81.66
CA VAL A 12 -3.21 21.24 80.70
C VAL A 12 -3.67 21.70 79.31
N THR A 13 -2.73 21.82 78.41
CA THR A 13 -3.00 22.10 77.00
C THR A 13 -3.24 20.77 76.30
N VAL A 14 -4.48 20.50 75.87
CA VAL A 14 -4.84 19.35 74.99
C VAL A 14 -4.55 19.75 73.56
N SER A 15 -3.51 19.17 72.98
CA SER A 15 -3.18 19.31 71.55
C SER A 15 -4.03 18.29 70.75
N LEU A 16 -5.01 18.80 70.02
CA LEU A 16 -5.71 18.01 68.98
C LEU A 16 -4.78 17.91 67.73
N THR A 17 -4.19 16.75 67.55
CA THR A 17 -3.54 16.40 66.30
C THR A 17 -4.61 15.97 65.28
N ALA A 18 -4.90 16.84 64.30
CA ALA A 18 -5.72 16.52 63.16
C ALA A 18 -4.90 15.65 62.20
N SER A 19 -5.19 14.33 62.18
CA SER A 19 -4.63 13.41 61.18
C SER A 19 -5.37 13.62 59.86
N ALA A 20 -4.69 14.32 58.92
CA ALA A 20 -5.13 14.42 57.53
C ALA A 20 -4.92 13.06 56.86
N VAL A 21 -5.99 12.28 56.67
CA VAL A 21 -6.00 11.09 55.82
C VAL A 21 -5.93 11.55 54.37
N LEU A 22 -4.74 11.51 53.75
CA LEU A 22 -4.55 11.62 52.32
C LEU A 22 -5.18 10.37 51.68
N ALA A 23 -6.42 10.48 51.25
CA ALA A 23 -7.04 9.51 50.34
C ALA A 23 -6.31 9.60 48.97
N GLY A 24 -5.20 8.89 48.83
CA GLY A 24 -4.55 8.63 47.56
C GLY A 24 -5.48 7.84 46.68
N GLY A 25 -6.25 8.53 45.83
CA GLY A 25 -7.04 7.87 44.78
C GLY A 25 -6.08 7.18 43.83
N LEU A 26 -5.95 5.89 43.95
CA LEU A 26 -5.38 5.02 42.90
C LEU A 26 -6.27 5.15 41.69
N PHE A 27 -5.92 6.08 40.76
CA PHE A 27 -6.39 5.98 39.38
C PHE A 27 -5.78 4.70 38.79
N ALA A 28 -6.41 3.57 39.05
CA ALA A 28 -6.20 2.37 38.25
C ALA A 28 -6.63 2.71 36.83
N GLY A 29 -5.68 3.13 36.01
CA GLY A 29 -5.89 3.28 34.58
C GLY A 29 -6.47 1.96 34.09
N GLN A 30 -7.73 1.97 33.64
CA GLN A 30 -8.35 0.80 33.05
C GLN A 30 -7.48 0.39 31.88
N ALA A 31 -6.79 -0.73 32.01
CA ALA A 31 -6.07 -1.35 30.91
C ALA A 31 -7.11 -1.66 29.83
N GLN A 32 -7.12 -0.83 28.77
CA GLN A 32 -8.03 -1.02 27.65
C GLN A 32 -7.71 -2.37 27.03
N ALA A 33 -8.67 -3.29 27.05
CA ALA A 33 -8.49 -4.62 26.47
C ALA A 33 -7.99 -4.48 25.01
N ALA A 34 -6.98 -5.29 24.67
CA ALA A 34 -6.46 -5.29 23.29
C ALA A 34 -7.60 -5.62 22.32
N PRO A 35 -7.70 -4.91 21.19
CA PRO A 35 -8.77 -5.11 20.23
C PRO A 35 -8.78 -6.57 19.72
N ALA A 36 -9.97 -7.17 19.62
CA ALA A 36 -10.15 -8.53 19.11
C ALA A 36 -9.62 -8.65 17.67
N VAL A 37 -8.97 -9.78 17.38
CA VAL A 37 -8.44 -10.06 16.03
C VAL A 37 -9.61 -10.18 15.05
N PRO A 38 -9.64 -9.39 13.96
CA PRO A 38 -10.76 -9.37 13.03
C PRO A 38 -10.85 -10.67 12.22
N SER A 39 -12.06 -11.18 12.04
CA SER A 39 -12.34 -12.18 11.02
C SER A 39 -12.52 -11.49 9.65
N ILE A 40 -11.83 -12.01 8.63
CA ILE A 40 -11.94 -11.56 7.24
C ILE A 40 -12.40 -12.70 6.33
N THR A 41 -13.15 -12.34 5.27
CA THR A 41 -13.65 -13.30 4.27
C THR A 41 -12.57 -13.72 3.27
N ALA A 42 -11.60 -12.83 2.99
CA ALA A 42 -10.47 -13.15 2.15
C ALA A 42 -9.68 -14.35 2.70
N PRO A 43 -9.33 -15.35 1.87
CA PRO A 43 -8.57 -16.51 2.32
C PRO A 43 -7.10 -16.20 2.60
N GLY A 44 -6.60 -15.02 2.24
CA GLY A 44 -5.24 -14.56 2.55
C GLY A 44 -5.21 -13.08 2.90
N GLY A 45 -4.57 -12.74 4.02
CA GLY A 45 -4.38 -11.36 4.47
C GLY A 45 -3.14 -11.18 5.32
N PHE A 46 -2.53 -9.99 5.22
CA PHE A 46 -1.38 -9.60 6.04
C PHE A 46 -1.40 -8.08 6.26
N VAL A 47 -1.05 -7.66 7.47
CA VAL A 47 -0.95 -6.23 7.85
C VAL A 47 0.27 -6.01 8.72
N MET A 48 0.97 -4.92 8.49
CA MET A 48 2.07 -4.47 9.34
C MET A 48 2.06 -2.96 9.57
N ASN A 49 2.72 -2.54 10.64
CA ASN A 49 3.13 -1.15 10.83
C ASN A 49 4.26 -0.85 9.82
N ASN A 50 4.04 0.09 8.91
CA ASN A 50 5.01 0.40 7.85
C ASN A 50 6.30 1.07 8.36
N GLY A 51 6.24 1.75 9.50
CA GLY A 51 7.40 2.42 10.11
C GLY A 51 8.33 1.44 10.83
N THR A 52 7.77 0.51 11.60
CA THR A 52 8.53 -0.43 12.44
C THR A 52 8.72 -1.80 11.80
N GLY A 53 7.94 -2.15 10.77
CA GLY A 53 7.91 -3.50 10.20
C GLY A 53 7.17 -4.54 11.06
N THR A 54 6.62 -4.14 12.22
CA THR A 54 5.93 -5.05 13.14
C THR A 54 4.68 -5.63 12.49
N THR A 55 4.54 -6.95 12.52
CA THR A 55 3.33 -7.66 12.07
C THR A 55 2.16 -7.35 13.00
N LEU A 56 1.04 -6.91 12.45
CA LEU A 56 -0.19 -6.60 13.18
C LEU A 56 -1.25 -7.70 12.97
N PHE A 57 -1.31 -8.28 11.76
CA PHE A 57 -2.28 -9.33 11.41
C PHE A 57 -1.68 -10.29 10.38
N GLY A 58 -2.06 -11.58 10.46
CA GLY A 58 -1.72 -12.60 9.47
C GLY A 58 -2.78 -13.69 9.38
N LYS A 59 -3.28 -13.94 8.16
CA LYS A 59 -4.15 -15.08 7.80
C LYS A 59 -3.61 -15.69 6.52
N ALA A 60 -3.13 -16.93 6.56
CA ALA A 60 -2.47 -17.58 5.44
C ALA A 60 -1.48 -16.62 4.72
N ALA A 61 -0.70 -15.90 5.55
CA ALA A 61 0.12 -14.75 5.11
C ALA A 61 1.22 -15.12 4.14
N ASP A 62 1.66 -16.37 4.15
CA ASP A 62 2.76 -16.90 3.34
C ASP A 62 2.30 -17.92 2.27
N THR A 63 0.99 -18.10 2.13
CA THR A 63 0.40 -18.98 1.09
C THR A 63 0.45 -18.28 -0.25
N ARG A 64 1.07 -18.92 -1.25
CA ARG A 64 1.15 -18.44 -2.64
C ARG A 64 -0.23 -18.34 -3.28
N ARG A 65 -0.51 -17.23 -3.95
CA ARG A 65 -1.77 -16.95 -4.62
C ARG A 65 -1.53 -16.14 -5.89
N SER A 66 -2.46 -16.21 -6.83
CA SER A 66 -2.50 -15.30 -7.97
C SER A 66 -2.70 -13.86 -7.49
N THR A 67 -1.97 -12.92 -8.10
CA THR A 67 -1.86 -11.54 -7.65
C THR A 67 -2.72 -10.57 -8.46
N GLY A 68 -3.11 -10.99 -9.70
CA GLY A 68 -3.70 -10.07 -10.65
C GLY A 68 -2.88 -8.79 -10.79
N SER A 69 -3.55 -7.68 -11.02
CA SER A 69 -2.88 -6.38 -11.23
C SER A 69 -2.15 -5.80 -10.01
N THR A 70 -2.13 -6.46 -8.84
CA THR A 70 -1.23 -6.04 -7.76
C THR A 70 0.24 -6.26 -8.12
N THR A 71 0.55 -7.12 -9.10
CA THR A 71 1.85 -7.26 -9.77
C THR A 71 2.44 -5.91 -10.22
N LYS A 72 1.59 -4.99 -10.68
CA LYS A 72 2.01 -3.68 -11.20
C LYS A 72 2.73 -2.80 -10.16
N ILE A 73 2.63 -3.12 -8.87
CA ILE A 73 3.44 -2.48 -7.83
C ILE A 73 4.93 -2.78 -8.07
N MET A 74 5.28 -4.04 -8.38
CA MET A 74 6.65 -4.41 -8.70
C MET A 74 7.11 -3.79 -10.01
N THR A 75 6.23 -3.74 -11.03
CA THR A 75 6.51 -3.05 -12.29
C THR A 75 6.88 -1.58 -12.07
N ALA A 76 6.05 -0.85 -11.32
CA ALA A 76 6.33 0.55 -10.97
C ALA A 76 7.63 0.68 -10.16
N LYS A 77 7.86 -0.20 -9.18
CA LYS A 77 9.07 -0.20 -8.36
C LYS A 77 10.33 -0.40 -9.20
N VAL A 78 10.34 -1.37 -10.12
CA VAL A 78 11.48 -1.64 -11.01
C VAL A 78 11.76 -0.44 -11.91
N VAL A 79 10.73 0.22 -12.45
CA VAL A 79 10.88 1.44 -13.25
C VAL A 79 11.49 2.56 -12.42
N LEU A 80 10.94 2.82 -11.22
CA LEU A 80 11.42 3.90 -10.34
C LEU A 80 12.80 3.66 -9.77
N SER A 81 13.28 2.41 -9.76
CA SER A 81 14.63 2.03 -9.33
C SER A 81 15.69 2.10 -10.44
N GLN A 82 15.32 2.50 -11.67
CA GLN A 82 16.30 2.59 -12.77
C GLN A 82 17.31 3.72 -12.52
N ARG A 83 18.60 3.41 -12.67
CA ARG A 83 19.66 4.42 -12.56
C ARG A 83 19.51 5.46 -13.68
N GLY A 84 19.60 6.74 -13.33
CA GLY A 84 19.46 7.84 -14.31
C GLY A 84 18.05 7.98 -14.88
N LEU A 85 17.02 7.52 -14.14
CA LEU A 85 15.63 7.62 -14.58
C LEU A 85 15.23 9.07 -14.87
N ASN A 86 14.82 9.32 -16.12
CA ASN A 86 14.17 10.56 -16.52
C ASN A 86 12.66 10.29 -16.67
N LEU A 87 11.87 10.76 -15.69
CA LEU A 87 10.41 10.60 -15.67
C LEU A 87 9.70 11.35 -16.79
N ASP A 88 10.33 12.36 -17.38
CA ASP A 88 9.78 13.19 -18.45
C ASP A 88 10.19 12.72 -19.85
N SER A 89 11.04 11.66 -19.91
CA SER A 89 11.36 11.00 -21.17
C SER A 89 10.12 10.40 -21.81
N LYS A 90 9.94 10.65 -23.12
CA LYS A 90 8.75 10.22 -23.88
C LYS A 90 8.94 8.82 -24.43
N VAL A 91 7.83 8.06 -24.42
CA VAL A 91 7.70 6.74 -25.04
C VAL A 91 6.63 6.86 -26.13
N THR A 92 6.95 6.45 -27.34
CA THR A 92 5.97 6.36 -28.43
C THR A 92 5.12 5.11 -28.25
N ILE A 93 3.80 5.28 -28.20
CA ILE A 93 2.87 4.16 -28.01
C ILE A 93 2.82 3.31 -29.29
N GLN A 94 3.13 2.04 -29.13
CA GLN A 94 3.21 1.07 -30.24
C GLN A 94 1.90 0.31 -30.37
N LYS A 95 1.56 -0.09 -31.62
CA LYS A 95 0.37 -0.90 -31.92
C LYS A 95 0.31 -2.19 -31.07
N ALA A 96 1.45 -2.82 -30.85
CA ALA A 96 1.53 -4.05 -30.04
C ALA A 96 0.98 -3.90 -28.61
N TYR A 97 1.01 -2.69 -28.03
CA TYR A 97 0.44 -2.47 -26.68
C TYR A 97 -1.09 -2.50 -26.74
N SER A 98 -1.69 -1.95 -27.81
CA SER A 98 -3.14 -2.01 -28.03
C SER A 98 -3.60 -3.42 -28.40
N ASP A 99 -2.85 -4.11 -29.28
CA ASP A 99 -3.14 -5.50 -29.67
C ASP A 99 -3.15 -6.43 -28.44
N TYR A 100 -2.21 -6.22 -27.51
CA TYR A 100 -2.17 -6.97 -26.25
C TYR A 100 -3.44 -6.77 -25.41
N ILE A 101 -3.94 -5.52 -25.30
CA ILE A 101 -5.19 -5.24 -24.58
C ILE A 101 -6.35 -6.05 -25.16
N VAL A 102 -6.48 -6.04 -26.49
CA VAL A 102 -7.55 -6.77 -27.18
C VAL A 102 -7.39 -8.29 -26.99
N SER A 103 -6.20 -8.84 -27.26
CA SER A 103 -5.94 -10.28 -27.20
C SER A 103 -6.09 -10.88 -25.80
N LYS A 104 -5.84 -10.09 -24.75
CA LYS A 104 -5.92 -10.53 -23.34
C LYS A 104 -7.19 -10.06 -22.63
N ASN A 105 -8.08 -9.35 -23.31
CA ASN A 105 -9.22 -8.67 -22.68
C ASN A 105 -8.79 -7.92 -21.41
N ALA A 106 -7.72 -7.15 -21.55
CA ALA A 106 -6.99 -6.57 -20.43
C ALA A 106 -7.49 -5.15 -20.07
N SER A 107 -7.28 -4.74 -18.82
CA SER A 107 -7.51 -3.34 -18.40
C SER A 107 -6.56 -2.41 -19.16
N SER A 108 -7.04 -1.22 -19.55
CA SER A 108 -6.33 -0.29 -20.40
C SER A 108 -6.29 1.12 -19.81
N ALA A 109 -5.16 1.81 -19.97
CA ALA A 109 -5.04 3.26 -19.81
C ALA A 109 -5.56 4.02 -21.06
N ARG A 110 -6.07 3.29 -22.07
CA ARG A 110 -6.56 3.84 -23.34
C ARG A 110 -5.52 4.66 -24.08
N LEU A 111 -4.26 4.19 -24.06
CA LEU A 111 -3.17 4.81 -24.79
C LEU A 111 -3.41 4.72 -26.29
N ILE A 112 -3.10 5.80 -27.02
CA ILE A 112 -3.37 5.89 -28.45
C ILE A 112 -2.06 5.68 -29.22
N VAL A 113 -2.11 4.80 -30.22
CA VAL A 113 -0.96 4.44 -31.04
C VAL A 113 -0.37 5.67 -31.75
N GLY A 114 0.94 5.83 -31.62
CA GLY A 114 1.69 6.94 -32.15
C GLY A 114 1.81 8.15 -31.22
N ASP A 115 0.99 8.26 -30.17
CA ASP A 115 1.16 9.31 -29.16
C ASP A 115 2.48 9.12 -28.40
N LYS A 116 3.05 10.25 -27.93
CA LYS A 116 4.26 10.28 -27.11
C LYS A 116 3.86 10.59 -25.67
N VAL A 117 4.00 9.60 -24.79
CA VAL A 117 3.59 9.64 -23.39
C VAL A 117 4.84 9.58 -22.51
N THR A 118 4.94 10.43 -21.50
CA THR A 118 6.12 10.42 -20.61
C THR A 118 6.10 9.19 -19.69
N VAL A 119 7.26 8.80 -19.18
CA VAL A 119 7.37 7.71 -18.19
C VAL A 119 6.49 7.99 -16.96
N ARG A 120 6.48 9.24 -16.48
CA ARG A 120 5.60 9.68 -15.40
C ARG A 120 4.13 9.44 -15.72
N GLN A 121 3.68 9.80 -16.91
CA GLN A 121 2.31 9.59 -17.35
C GLN A 121 1.98 8.09 -17.50
N LEU A 122 2.92 7.30 -18.01
CA LEU A 122 2.77 5.84 -18.07
C LEU A 122 2.61 5.22 -16.68
N LEU A 123 3.34 5.71 -15.66
CA LEU A 123 3.19 5.27 -14.27
C LEU A 123 1.79 5.63 -13.72
N TYR A 124 1.23 6.79 -14.05
CA TYR A 124 -0.16 7.11 -13.74
C TYR A 124 -1.14 6.18 -14.44
N GLY A 125 -0.96 5.94 -15.75
CA GLY A 125 -1.77 5.00 -16.53
C GLY A 125 -1.67 3.55 -16.02
N LEU A 126 -0.50 3.14 -15.52
CA LEU A 126 -0.26 1.85 -14.90
C LEU A 126 -1.04 1.68 -13.59
N MET A 127 -0.95 2.69 -12.70
CA MET A 127 -1.40 2.54 -11.31
C MET A 127 -2.87 2.90 -11.10
N LEU A 128 -3.39 3.95 -11.77
CA LEU A 128 -4.77 4.42 -11.55
C LEU A 128 -5.79 3.52 -12.24
N PRO A 129 -5.92 3.51 -13.59
CA PRO A 129 -6.86 2.66 -14.29
C PRO A 129 -6.37 1.21 -14.42
N SER A 130 -5.19 0.90 -13.88
CA SER A 130 -4.58 -0.44 -13.98
C SER A 130 -4.18 -0.83 -15.42
N GLY A 131 -3.76 0.14 -16.27
CA GLY A 131 -3.50 -0.06 -17.69
C GLY A 131 -2.38 -1.08 -17.97
N CYS A 132 -2.74 -2.16 -18.67
CA CYS A 132 -1.78 -3.17 -19.13
C CYS A 132 -1.01 -2.70 -20.36
N ASP A 133 -1.57 -1.78 -21.16
CA ASP A 133 -0.89 -1.05 -22.23
C ASP A 133 0.26 -0.19 -21.67
N ALA A 134 0.03 0.54 -20.59
CA ALA A 134 1.06 1.31 -19.89
C ALA A 134 2.13 0.40 -19.27
N ALA A 135 1.72 -0.75 -18.70
CA ALA A 135 2.65 -1.75 -18.18
C ALA A 135 3.56 -2.30 -19.29
N TYR A 136 2.98 -2.62 -20.44
CA TYR A 136 3.73 -3.13 -21.60
C TYR A 136 4.72 -2.08 -22.11
N ALA A 137 4.28 -0.83 -22.28
CA ALA A 137 5.14 0.25 -22.73
C ALA A 137 6.35 0.47 -21.79
N LEU A 138 6.13 0.37 -20.47
CA LEU A 138 7.19 0.46 -19.47
C LEU A 138 8.13 -0.76 -19.51
N ALA A 139 7.60 -1.96 -19.64
CA ALA A 139 8.40 -3.18 -19.75
C ALA A 139 9.26 -3.19 -21.02
N ASP A 140 8.71 -2.75 -22.16
CA ASP A 140 9.43 -2.59 -23.42
C ASP A 140 10.51 -1.52 -23.34
N LYS A 141 10.23 -0.38 -22.68
CA LYS A 141 11.19 0.75 -22.53
C LYS A 141 12.36 0.42 -21.60
N PHE A 142 12.12 -0.28 -20.50
CA PHE A 142 13.11 -0.49 -19.43
C PHE A 142 13.73 -1.90 -19.41
N GLY A 143 13.29 -2.78 -20.27
CA GLY A 143 13.97 -4.04 -20.54
C GLY A 143 15.14 -3.85 -21.52
N THR A 144 16.03 -4.84 -21.58
CA THR A 144 17.18 -4.87 -22.48
C THR A 144 17.03 -5.97 -23.52
N GLY A 145 17.53 -5.73 -24.73
CA GLY A 145 17.49 -6.68 -25.85
C GLY A 145 17.13 -6.01 -27.16
N THR A 146 17.42 -6.70 -28.28
CA THR A 146 17.20 -6.18 -29.63
C THR A 146 15.74 -6.26 -30.07
N THR A 147 15.02 -7.28 -29.62
CA THR A 147 13.59 -7.45 -29.90
C THR A 147 12.71 -7.02 -28.72
N ARG A 148 11.46 -6.65 -28.98
CA ARG A 148 10.49 -6.34 -27.92
C ARG A 148 10.30 -7.52 -26.98
N ALA A 149 10.20 -8.75 -27.49
CA ALA A 149 10.06 -9.95 -26.67
C ALA A 149 11.26 -10.13 -25.72
N ALA A 150 12.48 -9.90 -26.20
CA ALA A 150 13.68 -9.94 -25.39
C ALA A 150 13.66 -8.86 -24.29
N ARG A 151 13.26 -7.62 -24.63
CA ARG A 151 13.15 -6.53 -23.65
C ARG A 151 12.11 -6.85 -22.57
N VAL A 152 10.94 -7.31 -22.94
CA VAL A 152 9.89 -7.72 -21.98
C VAL A 152 10.38 -8.85 -21.07
N LYS A 153 11.00 -9.89 -21.64
CA LYS A 153 11.58 -10.99 -20.85
C LYS A 153 12.65 -10.48 -19.87
N SER A 154 13.55 -9.60 -20.33
CA SER A 154 14.56 -8.97 -19.49
C SER A 154 13.94 -8.13 -18.37
N PHE A 155 12.87 -7.38 -18.65
CA PHE A 155 12.18 -6.60 -17.63
C PHE A 155 11.53 -7.48 -16.55
N ILE A 156 10.89 -8.58 -16.95
CA ILE A 156 10.35 -9.58 -15.99
C ILE A 156 11.48 -10.20 -15.17
N GLY A 157 12.65 -10.43 -15.77
CA GLY A 157 13.86 -10.82 -15.06
C GLY A 157 14.23 -9.82 -13.96
N LYS A 158 14.23 -8.51 -14.28
CA LYS A 158 14.47 -7.45 -13.27
C LYS A 158 13.45 -7.45 -12.14
N MET A 159 12.17 -7.77 -12.41
CA MET A 159 11.14 -7.90 -11.37
C MET A 159 11.46 -9.06 -10.42
N ASN A 160 11.91 -10.19 -10.94
CA ASN A 160 12.30 -11.35 -10.13
C ASN A 160 13.61 -11.10 -9.38
N ASP A 161 14.57 -10.35 -9.98
CA ASP A 161 15.79 -9.92 -9.30
C ASP A 161 15.47 -9.03 -8.09
N GLU A 162 14.53 -8.10 -8.27
CA GLU A 162 14.09 -7.23 -7.19
C GLU A 162 13.37 -8.01 -6.09
N ALA A 163 12.56 -9.01 -6.45
CA ALA A 163 11.94 -9.90 -5.48
C ALA A 163 13.00 -10.67 -4.65
N ARG A 164 14.05 -11.16 -5.30
CA ARG A 164 15.19 -11.82 -4.60
C ARG A 164 15.92 -10.86 -3.68
N LYS A 165 16.22 -9.64 -4.12
CA LYS A 165 16.86 -8.60 -3.29
C LYS A 165 16.07 -8.24 -2.04
N LEU A 166 14.72 -8.28 -2.14
CA LEU A 166 13.82 -8.08 -1.02
C LEU A 166 13.64 -9.33 -0.13
N GLY A 167 14.28 -10.44 -0.44
CA GLY A 167 14.17 -11.69 0.29
C GLY A 167 12.81 -12.40 0.16
N LEU A 168 12.10 -12.19 -0.96
CA LEU A 168 10.74 -12.69 -1.18
C LEU A 168 10.78 -14.10 -1.78
N ARG A 169 10.85 -15.12 -0.94
CA ARG A 169 11.01 -16.52 -1.36
C ARG A 169 9.73 -17.14 -1.95
N ASN A 170 8.58 -16.54 -1.71
CA ASN A 170 7.27 -17.04 -2.18
C ASN A 170 6.66 -16.13 -3.25
N THR A 171 7.50 -15.43 -4.02
CA THR A 171 7.08 -14.52 -5.08
C THR A 171 7.81 -14.83 -6.38
N HIS A 172 7.06 -14.94 -7.46
CA HIS A 172 7.58 -15.08 -8.83
C HIS A 172 6.68 -14.32 -9.81
N PHE A 173 7.30 -13.68 -10.79
CA PHE A 173 6.64 -12.95 -11.85
C PHE A 173 6.95 -13.62 -13.20
N ASP A 174 5.91 -13.96 -13.94
CA ASP A 174 5.97 -14.38 -15.35
C ASP A 174 5.39 -13.33 -16.30
N SER A 175 4.85 -12.25 -15.74
CA SER A 175 4.28 -11.13 -16.47
C SER A 175 4.56 -9.80 -15.78
N PHE A 176 4.49 -8.72 -16.58
CA PHE A 176 4.69 -7.35 -16.13
C PHE A 176 3.42 -6.70 -15.54
N ASP A 177 2.26 -7.34 -15.67
CA ASP A 177 0.95 -6.75 -15.34
C ASP A 177 0.06 -7.64 -14.47
N GLY A 178 0.42 -8.92 -14.30
CA GLY A 178 -0.33 -9.91 -13.53
C GLY A 178 -1.30 -10.76 -14.35
N ILE A 179 -1.32 -10.59 -15.70
CA ILE A 179 -1.97 -11.54 -16.60
C ILE A 179 -0.97 -12.65 -16.89
N SER A 180 -1.17 -13.79 -16.24
CA SER A 180 -0.19 -14.85 -16.11
C SER A 180 -0.53 -16.07 -16.96
N SER A 181 0.51 -16.79 -17.38
CA SER A 181 0.42 -18.13 -17.94
C SER A 181 0.37 -19.24 -16.86
N GLY A 182 0.33 -18.86 -15.57
CA GLY A 182 0.21 -19.78 -14.43
C GLY A 182 1.36 -19.71 -13.42
N GLN A 183 2.44 -19.00 -13.74
CA GLN A 183 3.63 -18.91 -12.89
C GLN A 183 3.78 -17.56 -12.15
N ASN A 184 2.77 -16.68 -12.21
CA ASN A 184 2.76 -15.42 -11.47
C ASN A 184 2.06 -15.59 -10.13
N TYR A 185 2.84 -15.63 -9.08
CA TYR A 185 2.32 -15.78 -7.72
C TYR A 185 3.08 -14.90 -6.72
N SER A 186 2.42 -14.60 -5.64
CA SER A 186 3.00 -14.00 -4.45
C SER A 186 2.20 -14.38 -3.21
N THR A 187 2.57 -13.83 -2.06
CA THR A 187 1.85 -14.01 -0.81
C THR A 187 1.36 -12.66 -0.26
N PRO A 188 0.37 -12.64 0.65
CA PRO A 188 -0.03 -11.39 1.30
C PRO A 188 1.14 -10.66 1.96
N ARG A 189 2.04 -11.37 2.64
CA ARG A 189 3.23 -10.81 3.28
C ARG A 189 4.20 -10.24 2.26
N ASP A 190 4.52 -10.99 1.22
CA ASP A 190 5.51 -10.57 0.23
C ASP A 190 5.02 -9.34 -0.56
N LEU A 191 3.75 -9.32 -1.01
CA LEU A 191 3.17 -8.14 -1.66
C LEU A 191 3.16 -6.90 -0.75
N THR A 192 2.89 -7.08 0.54
CA THR A 192 2.97 -5.99 1.51
C THR A 192 4.40 -5.46 1.64
N LYS A 193 5.42 -6.34 1.66
CA LYS A 193 6.83 -5.92 1.66
C LYS A 193 7.23 -5.21 0.39
N ILE A 194 6.77 -5.67 -0.79
CA ILE A 194 6.99 -4.98 -2.07
C ILE A 194 6.42 -3.57 -2.02
N ALA A 195 5.17 -3.45 -1.57
CA ALA A 195 4.49 -2.15 -1.45
C ALA A 195 5.18 -1.23 -0.44
N SER A 196 5.57 -1.74 0.73
CA SER A 196 6.33 -1.00 1.74
C SER A 196 7.64 -0.45 1.16
N SER A 197 8.36 -1.28 0.40
CA SER A 197 9.58 -0.84 -0.29
C SER A 197 9.30 0.20 -1.38
N ALA A 198 8.24 0.03 -2.18
CA ALA A 198 7.85 1.00 -3.21
C ALA A 198 7.39 2.34 -2.60
N MET A 199 6.72 2.30 -1.46
CA MET A 199 6.27 3.50 -0.72
C MET A 199 7.41 4.34 -0.15
N LYS A 200 8.67 3.89 -0.20
CA LYS A 200 9.83 4.74 0.10
C LYS A 200 10.09 5.80 -0.96
N ASP A 201 9.69 5.54 -2.20
CA ASP A 201 9.80 6.49 -3.31
C ASP A 201 8.67 7.54 -3.26
N SER A 202 9.01 8.83 -3.34
CA SER A 202 8.04 9.93 -3.25
C SER A 202 7.12 10.01 -4.47
N THR A 203 7.64 9.70 -5.66
CA THR A 203 6.87 9.66 -6.90
C THR A 203 5.83 8.55 -6.84
N PHE A 204 6.22 7.36 -6.34
CA PHE A 204 5.29 6.26 -6.14
C PHE A 204 4.16 6.65 -5.19
N ARG A 205 4.48 7.22 -4.01
CA ARG A 205 3.47 7.68 -3.05
C ARG A 205 2.49 8.69 -3.67
N THR A 206 3.02 9.65 -4.42
CA THR A 206 2.19 10.67 -5.10
C THR A 206 1.21 10.01 -6.07
N ILE A 207 1.68 9.10 -6.92
CA ILE A 207 0.87 8.42 -7.93
C ILE A 207 -0.22 7.58 -7.26
N VAL A 208 0.11 6.70 -6.32
CA VAL A 208 -0.86 5.76 -5.74
C VAL A 208 -1.90 6.43 -4.84
N LYS A 209 -1.60 7.61 -4.29
CA LYS A 209 -2.54 8.43 -3.51
C LYS A 209 -3.49 9.24 -4.39
N THR A 210 -3.17 9.43 -5.67
CA THR A 210 -3.97 10.23 -6.60
C THR A 210 -5.30 9.53 -6.91
N LYS A 211 -6.42 10.21 -6.66
CA LYS A 211 -7.78 9.71 -6.95
C LYS A 211 -8.10 9.75 -8.43
N SER A 212 -7.75 10.85 -9.10
CA SER A 212 -7.89 11.03 -10.53
C SER A 212 -6.88 12.06 -11.05
N THR A 213 -6.59 12.00 -12.33
CA THR A 213 -5.68 12.95 -12.99
C THR A 213 -6.10 13.19 -14.43
N LYS A 214 -5.78 14.39 -14.95
CA LYS A 214 -5.92 14.75 -16.36
C LYS A 214 -4.52 15.10 -16.86
N GLN A 215 -4.02 14.32 -17.82
CA GLN A 215 -2.65 14.40 -18.33
C GLN A 215 -2.64 14.90 -19.77
N LYS A 216 -1.81 15.90 -20.05
CA LYS A 216 -1.59 16.42 -21.40
C LYS A 216 -0.52 15.58 -22.09
N VAL A 217 -0.90 14.81 -23.12
CA VAL A 217 0.03 13.97 -23.89
C VAL A 217 0.27 14.57 -25.29
N THR A 218 1.45 14.31 -25.87
CA THR A 218 1.77 14.76 -27.24
C THR A 218 1.19 13.75 -28.23
N THR A 219 0.43 14.23 -29.22
CA THR A 219 -0.14 13.35 -30.27
C THR A 219 0.92 12.96 -31.31
N LYS A 220 0.58 11.97 -32.13
CA LYS A 220 1.42 11.52 -33.26
C LYS A 220 1.78 12.68 -34.21
N THR A 221 0.86 13.62 -34.41
CA THR A 221 1.00 14.76 -35.34
C THR A 221 1.68 15.98 -34.69
N GLY A 222 2.15 15.87 -33.44
CA GLY A 222 2.84 16.97 -32.74
C GLY A 222 1.93 17.88 -31.91
N GLY A 223 0.59 17.79 -32.06
CA GLY A 223 -0.36 18.48 -31.20
C GLY A 223 -0.46 17.85 -29.80
N TYR A 224 -1.56 18.07 -29.13
CA TYR A 224 -1.80 17.48 -27.81
C TYR A 224 -3.25 17.01 -27.64
N ARG A 225 -3.45 16.09 -26.67
CA ARG A 225 -4.75 15.70 -26.14
C ARG A 225 -4.68 15.51 -24.62
N TYR A 226 -5.82 15.56 -23.98
CA TYR A 226 -5.92 15.22 -22.57
C TYR A 226 -6.38 13.77 -22.39
N MET A 227 -5.69 13.03 -21.50
CA MET A 227 -6.07 11.72 -21.04
C MET A 227 -6.46 11.80 -19.57
N SER A 228 -7.62 11.30 -19.22
CA SER A 228 -8.12 11.28 -17.84
C SER A 228 -8.10 9.87 -17.29
N TRP A 229 -7.53 9.70 -16.10
CA TRP A 229 -7.47 8.42 -15.41
C TRP A 229 -8.01 8.54 -13.99
N THR A 230 -8.87 7.62 -13.61
CA THR A 230 -9.42 7.49 -12.25
C THR A 230 -8.83 6.25 -11.59
N ASN A 231 -8.48 6.38 -10.33
CA ASN A 231 -7.93 5.28 -9.55
C ASN A 231 -9.03 4.27 -9.21
N THR A 232 -8.79 3.02 -9.54
CA THR A 232 -9.69 1.90 -9.22
C THR A 232 -9.74 1.58 -7.72
N ASN A 233 -8.84 2.14 -6.92
CA ASN A 233 -8.83 1.97 -5.48
C ASN A 233 -9.83 2.91 -4.78
N LYS A 234 -11.07 2.46 -4.65
CA LYS A 234 -12.15 3.20 -3.99
C LYS A 234 -11.85 3.55 -2.52
N LEU A 235 -10.90 2.82 -1.88
CA LEU A 235 -10.49 3.09 -0.49
C LEU A 235 -10.01 4.54 -0.31
N LEU A 236 -9.37 5.13 -1.34
CA LEU A 236 -8.91 6.52 -1.31
C LEU A 236 -10.03 7.55 -1.05
N SER A 237 -11.28 7.18 -1.30
CA SER A 237 -12.45 8.06 -1.08
C SER A 237 -13.35 7.56 0.05
N THR A 238 -13.21 6.31 0.50
CA THR A 238 -14.13 5.66 1.45
C THR A 238 -13.50 5.37 2.82
N TYR A 239 -12.19 5.62 2.98
CA TYR A 239 -11.49 5.42 4.25
C TYR A 239 -10.58 6.61 4.56
N SER A 240 -10.81 7.25 5.71
CA SER A 240 -10.02 8.41 6.14
C SER A 240 -8.57 8.02 6.38
N GLY A 241 -7.65 8.81 5.82
CA GLY A 241 -6.21 8.53 5.90
C GLY A 241 -5.68 7.54 4.86
N ALA A 242 -6.51 6.99 3.95
CA ALA A 242 -6.04 6.10 2.89
C ALA A 242 -5.04 6.82 1.95
N ILE A 243 -3.91 6.16 1.66
CA ILE A 243 -2.82 6.69 0.82
C ILE A 243 -2.44 5.76 -0.36
N GLY A 244 -3.16 4.69 -0.58
CA GLY A 244 -2.90 3.76 -1.68
C GLY A 244 -3.39 2.34 -1.41
N VAL A 245 -2.97 1.32 -2.14
CA VAL A 245 -1.86 1.26 -3.11
C VAL A 245 -2.38 0.77 -4.47
N LYS A 246 -2.86 -0.49 -4.58
CA LYS A 246 -3.24 -1.08 -5.87
C LYS A 246 -4.27 -2.18 -5.73
N THR A 247 -5.32 -2.10 -6.54
CA THR A 247 -6.30 -3.18 -6.73
C THR A 247 -5.76 -4.25 -7.69
N GLY A 248 -6.24 -5.46 -7.54
CA GLY A 248 -6.05 -6.54 -8.50
C GLY A 248 -7.34 -7.33 -8.65
N SER A 249 -7.58 -7.87 -9.85
CA SER A 249 -8.70 -8.78 -10.10
C SER A 249 -8.37 -9.69 -11.27
N GLY A 250 -9.16 -10.75 -11.41
CA GLY A 250 -9.08 -11.71 -12.50
C GLY A 250 -9.71 -13.04 -12.10
N PRO A 251 -9.95 -13.93 -13.05
CA PRO A 251 -10.63 -15.21 -12.79
C PRO A 251 -9.97 -16.01 -11.67
N GLN A 252 -8.65 -16.13 -11.68
CA GLN A 252 -7.86 -16.86 -10.68
C GLN A 252 -7.56 -16.01 -9.44
N ALA A 253 -7.24 -14.71 -9.62
CA ALA A 253 -6.91 -13.82 -8.53
C ALA A 253 -8.13 -13.40 -7.70
N LYS A 254 -9.34 -13.54 -8.23
CA LYS A 254 -10.56 -12.96 -7.65
C LYS A 254 -10.35 -11.47 -7.36
N TYR A 255 -10.63 -11.00 -6.15
CA TYR A 255 -10.48 -9.59 -5.80
C TYR A 255 -9.35 -9.41 -4.79
N CYS A 256 -8.33 -8.65 -5.19
CA CYS A 256 -7.14 -8.36 -4.39
C CYS A 256 -7.02 -6.87 -4.12
N LEU A 257 -6.40 -6.50 -2.99
CA LEU A 257 -6.03 -5.12 -2.69
C LEU A 257 -4.78 -5.10 -1.82
N VAL A 258 -3.77 -4.38 -2.29
CA VAL A 258 -2.68 -3.89 -1.45
C VAL A 258 -3.08 -2.49 -1.02
N PHE A 259 -3.11 -2.24 0.28
CA PHE A 259 -3.65 -1.01 0.87
C PHE A 259 -2.67 -0.38 1.85
N ALA A 260 -2.77 0.93 2.01
CA ALA A 260 -2.07 1.68 3.04
C ALA A 260 -2.91 2.87 3.50
N ALA A 261 -2.82 3.17 4.78
CA ALA A 261 -3.42 4.37 5.38
C ALA A 261 -2.50 4.94 6.46
N THR A 262 -2.60 6.25 6.71
CA THR A 262 -1.84 6.98 7.73
C THR A 262 -2.78 7.72 8.66
N ARG A 263 -2.53 7.64 9.97
CA ARG A 263 -3.17 8.45 11.01
C ARG A 263 -2.07 8.97 11.94
N GLY A 264 -1.94 10.29 12.04
CA GLY A 264 -0.80 10.89 12.73
C GLY A 264 0.53 10.41 12.15
N SER A 265 1.44 9.94 12.98
CA SER A 265 2.76 9.39 12.59
C SER A 265 2.70 7.91 12.18
N LYS A 266 1.59 7.21 12.43
CA LYS A 266 1.47 5.77 12.16
C LYS A 266 0.95 5.50 10.75
N THR A 267 1.66 4.70 9.99
CA THR A 267 1.22 4.16 8.70
C THR A 267 1.02 2.66 8.81
N VAL A 268 -0.18 2.21 8.49
CA VAL A 268 -0.55 0.79 8.38
C VAL A 268 -0.59 0.42 6.91
N ILE A 269 0.08 -0.69 6.55
CA ILE A 269 0.11 -1.23 5.20
C ILE A 269 -0.24 -2.72 5.22
N GLY A 270 -0.94 -3.19 4.19
CA GLY A 270 -1.35 -4.58 4.15
C GLY A 270 -1.83 -5.04 2.79
N THR A 271 -2.15 -6.32 2.72
CA THR A 271 -2.64 -6.99 1.52
C THR A 271 -3.76 -7.96 1.86
N VAL A 272 -4.81 -7.96 1.07
CA VAL A 272 -5.79 -9.06 1.00
C VAL A 272 -5.77 -9.66 -0.39
N LEU A 273 -5.80 -11.01 -0.47
CA LEU A 273 -5.80 -11.76 -1.72
C LEU A 273 -6.99 -12.70 -1.81
N ALA A 274 -7.49 -12.85 -3.02
CA ALA A 274 -8.55 -13.79 -3.38
C ALA A 274 -9.88 -13.57 -2.65
N SER A 275 -10.22 -12.31 -2.26
CA SER A 275 -11.55 -12.00 -1.72
C SER A 275 -12.64 -12.44 -2.71
N PRO A 276 -13.78 -12.97 -2.23
CA PRO A 276 -14.83 -13.50 -3.09
C PRO A 276 -15.55 -12.43 -3.91
N SER A 277 -15.58 -11.19 -3.43
CA SER A 277 -16.18 -10.05 -4.13
C SER A 277 -15.46 -8.73 -3.84
N GLU A 278 -15.78 -7.70 -4.63
CA GLU A 278 -15.27 -6.35 -4.40
C GLU A 278 -15.77 -5.78 -3.05
N ALA A 279 -17.02 -6.07 -2.69
CA ALA A 279 -17.61 -5.65 -1.43
C ALA A 279 -16.91 -6.30 -0.22
N ASN A 280 -16.68 -7.61 -0.28
CA ASN A 280 -15.94 -8.35 0.74
C ASN A 280 -14.51 -7.82 0.90
N ARG A 281 -13.81 -7.58 -0.21
CA ARG A 281 -12.47 -6.99 -0.22
C ARG A 281 -12.45 -5.65 0.51
N ALA A 282 -13.42 -4.78 0.23
CA ALA A 282 -13.52 -3.45 0.85
C ALA A 282 -13.81 -3.55 2.36
N ALA A 283 -14.75 -4.42 2.75
CA ALA A 283 -15.10 -4.65 4.15
C ALA A 283 -13.91 -5.23 4.96
N ASP A 284 -13.24 -6.23 4.40
CA ASP A 284 -12.07 -6.86 5.02
C ASP A 284 -10.95 -5.84 5.24
N VAL A 285 -10.64 -5.03 4.23
CA VAL A 285 -9.59 -4.01 4.33
C VAL A 285 -9.90 -2.96 5.38
N LYS A 286 -11.17 -2.52 5.48
CA LYS A 286 -11.59 -1.57 6.51
C LYS A 286 -11.36 -2.15 7.91
N LYS A 287 -11.83 -3.38 8.17
CA LYS A 287 -11.61 -4.08 9.45
C LYS A 287 -10.12 -4.18 9.80
N LEU A 288 -9.29 -4.53 8.81
CA LEU A 288 -7.85 -4.69 8.99
C LEU A 288 -7.14 -3.38 9.28
N LEU A 289 -7.54 -2.27 8.64
CA LEU A 289 -7.01 -0.95 8.92
C LEU A 289 -7.42 -0.46 10.31
N ASP A 290 -8.70 -0.59 10.67
CA ASP A 290 -9.19 -0.20 12.01
C ASP A 290 -8.46 -0.99 13.11
N TYR A 291 -8.31 -2.30 12.93
CA TYR A 291 -7.52 -3.13 13.84
C TYR A 291 -6.05 -2.70 13.88
N GLY A 292 -5.43 -2.46 12.72
CA GLY A 292 -4.03 -2.06 12.64
C GLY A 292 -3.73 -0.73 13.33
N PHE A 293 -4.68 0.22 13.30
CA PHE A 293 -4.53 1.50 14.02
C PHE A 293 -4.77 1.37 15.52
N ALA A 294 -5.57 0.41 15.95
CA ALA A 294 -5.85 0.16 17.37
C ALA A 294 -4.74 -0.64 18.09
N ARG A 295 -3.80 -1.23 17.34
CA ARG A 295 -2.63 -1.97 17.85
C ARG A 295 -1.40 -1.08 17.88
#